data_98960b3a885489e525afdb51b8da5986
#
_entry.id   98960b3a885489e525afdb51b8da5986
#
_cell.length_a   1.000
_cell.length_b   1.000
_cell.length_c   1.000
_cell.angle_alpha   90.00
_cell.angle_beta   90.00
_cell.angle_gamma   90.00
#
_symmetry.space_group_name_H-M   'P 1'
#
loop_
_entity.id
_entity.type
_entity.pdbx_description
1 polymer ?
#
loop_
_entity_poly.entity_id
_entity_poly.type
_entity_poly.pdbx_seq_one_letter_code
_entity_poly.pdbx_strand_id
1 'polypeptide(L)'
;MYRVVRRTGDIFGDEPHVCEFVCDTSDDVATLPTSIAEGTGGKSKYDNQKCSAGSTAIIATNSGSNSYILNNSDIWIAQSSGSSGSGGSSDPSEDIDPRIYPLDTNGLPTGDVIVTEGIKSFGSNGVGNYGPFYKNPNITSVTLPDSMETIGNSVFYECSKLKTIKWPKNCKIATIDKNAFYNVPITVINIPDSVTAINDYAFYNVGCTSINFGNASAVIRTSAFYKCSETQINFGTGDIQIFGANIFYDNIHLISVNIPSNVRFSSNGGSSMFYRCSALETASFDENHELKIIPSSMFHDCSKLKSITFPKSLTTLGQYSFLNTGFETFTVPDGVTRLEQGCLSYMTSLTTVNIPSSVTYAYYYPGSNYDTFQRSNAITTVNIGEDFTAELSFATQTLITQECVADIASKLHDYTGDTNAHRICFNAAVYDAIPEDVMAVFTGKNWTVARSTST
;
A
#
# COMPACT_ATOMS: atom_id res chain seq x y z
N MET A 1 33.41 38.67 -6.43
CA MET A 1 32.74 39.13 -5.17
C MET A 1 31.77 38.01 -4.75
N TYR A 2 31.67 37.73 -3.47
CA TYR A 2 30.69 36.74 -2.96
C TYR A 2 29.63 37.43 -2.10
N ARG A 3 28.50 36.76 -1.88
CA ARG A 3 27.45 37.16 -0.93
C ARG A 3 26.97 35.96 -0.12
N VAL A 4 26.67 36.18 1.15
CA VAL A 4 26.07 35.19 2.01
C VAL A 4 24.59 35.07 1.67
N VAL A 5 24.15 33.86 1.36
CA VAL A 5 22.76 33.54 1.03
C VAL A 5 22.04 33.04 2.27
N ARG A 6 22.69 32.15 3.05
CA ARG A 6 22.13 31.58 4.25
C ARG A 6 23.19 31.38 5.34
N ARG A 7 22.73 31.38 6.57
CA ARG A 7 23.55 31.15 7.74
C ARG A 7 22.77 30.47 8.85
N THR A 8 23.37 29.48 9.49
CA THR A 8 22.78 28.77 10.64
C THR A 8 23.64 28.97 11.87
N GLY A 9 23.01 29.11 13.03
CA GLY A 9 23.67 29.38 14.32
C GLY A 9 23.54 30.84 14.79
N ASP A 10 24.21 31.14 15.91
CA ASP A 10 24.18 32.47 16.50
C ASP A 10 25.04 33.45 15.68
N ILE A 11 24.47 34.58 15.26
CA ILE A 11 25.12 35.56 14.39
C ILE A 11 26.09 36.49 15.13
N PHE A 12 26.22 36.39 16.44
CA PHE A 12 27.04 37.28 17.27
C PHE A 12 28.16 36.55 18.04
N GLY A 13 28.36 35.25 17.79
CA GLY A 13 29.45 34.50 18.45
C GLY A 13 30.70 34.40 17.59
N ASP A 14 31.84 34.16 18.24
CA ASP A 14 33.14 33.89 17.59
C ASP A 14 33.28 32.47 17.05
N GLU A 15 32.28 31.61 17.28
CA GLU A 15 32.27 30.22 16.83
C GLU A 15 31.98 30.11 15.31
N PRO A 16 32.64 29.17 14.61
CA PRO A 16 32.38 28.95 13.20
C PRO A 16 30.94 28.52 12.93
N HIS A 17 30.34 29.00 11.85
CA HIS A 17 28.98 28.71 11.44
C HIS A 17 28.92 28.07 10.08
N VAL A 18 27.88 27.28 9.82
CA VAL A 18 27.58 26.79 8.46
C VAL A 18 27.03 27.97 7.65
N CYS A 19 27.68 28.28 6.55
CA CYS A 19 27.36 29.40 5.68
C CYS A 19 27.15 28.93 4.24
N GLU A 20 26.32 29.68 3.53
CA GLU A 20 26.10 29.48 2.10
C GLU A 20 26.45 30.79 1.37
N PHE A 21 27.23 30.66 0.31
CA PHE A 21 27.72 31.79 -0.48
C PHE A 21 27.37 31.65 -1.95
N VAL A 22 27.19 32.77 -2.63
CA VAL A 22 27.16 32.81 -4.09
C VAL A 22 28.37 33.65 -4.54
N CYS A 23 29.20 33.06 -5.38
CA CYS A 23 30.43 33.65 -5.90
C CYS A 23 30.28 33.95 -7.39
N ASP A 24 30.93 35.01 -7.86
CA ASP A 24 30.94 35.37 -9.28
C ASP A 24 32.00 34.56 -10.06
N THR A 25 33.08 34.18 -9.39
CA THR A 25 34.21 33.43 -9.99
C THR A 25 34.81 32.40 -9.02
N SER A 26 35.63 31.46 -9.54
CA SER A 26 36.36 30.50 -8.73
C SER A 26 37.40 31.16 -7.80
N ASP A 27 37.94 32.33 -8.18
CA ASP A 27 38.90 33.05 -7.35
C ASP A 27 38.23 33.62 -6.10
N ASP A 28 36.94 33.94 -6.17
CA ASP A 28 36.15 34.38 -5.01
C ASP A 28 35.99 33.29 -3.97
N VAL A 29 35.95 32.00 -4.38
CA VAL A 29 35.85 30.87 -3.44
C VAL A 29 37.08 30.80 -2.54
N ALA A 30 38.27 31.07 -3.08
CA ALA A 30 39.52 31.05 -2.32
C ALA A 30 39.57 32.17 -1.25
N THR A 31 38.72 33.14 -1.33
CA THR A 31 38.62 34.29 -0.38
C THR A 31 37.49 34.14 0.64
N LEU A 32 36.72 33.03 0.59
CA LEU A 32 35.61 32.82 1.51
C LEU A 32 36.13 32.56 2.95
N PRO A 33 35.31 32.92 3.96
CA PRO A 33 35.62 32.60 5.36
C PRO A 33 35.79 31.10 5.60
N THR A 34 36.69 30.75 6.51
CA THR A 34 36.89 29.36 7.01
C THR A 34 36.75 29.33 8.52
N SER A 35 36.91 28.14 9.15
CA SER A 35 36.83 28.02 10.60
C SER A 35 37.95 28.76 11.35
N ILE A 36 39.10 28.95 10.67
CA ILE A 36 40.31 29.56 11.26
C ILE A 36 40.63 30.98 10.69
N ALA A 37 39.99 31.37 9.61
CA ALA A 37 40.25 32.65 8.95
C ALA A 37 38.97 33.36 8.57
N GLU A 38 39.00 34.68 8.68
CA GLU A 38 37.96 35.57 8.13
C GLU A 38 38.08 35.67 6.62
N GLY A 39 36.96 35.92 5.92
CA GLY A 39 36.98 36.16 4.48
C GLY A 39 37.69 37.45 4.09
N THR A 40 38.44 37.43 2.99
CA THR A 40 39.21 38.57 2.47
C THR A 40 38.56 39.28 1.29
N GLY A 41 37.49 38.66 0.70
CA GLY A 41 36.75 39.24 -0.43
C GLY A 41 35.56 40.05 0.00
N GLY A 42 35.10 40.94 -0.83
CA GLY A 42 33.86 41.67 -0.76
C GLY A 42 33.70 42.63 0.45
N LYS A 43 32.67 43.45 0.41
CA LYS A 43 32.31 44.40 1.48
C LYS A 43 30.91 44.12 2.04
N SER A 44 30.60 42.86 2.24
CA SER A 44 29.35 42.44 2.92
C SER A 44 29.50 42.63 4.43
N LYS A 45 28.43 42.93 5.13
CA LYS A 45 28.41 42.93 6.61
C LYS A 45 28.79 41.60 7.24
N TYR A 46 28.95 40.55 6.46
CA TYR A 46 29.28 39.18 6.89
C TYR A 46 30.73 38.78 6.54
N ASP A 47 31.53 39.65 5.94
CA ASP A 47 32.88 39.33 5.44
C ASP A 47 33.85 38.90 6.55
N ASN A 48 33.63 39.32 7.77
CA ASN A 48 34.51 38.99 8.91
C ASN A 48 33.92 37.85 9.77
N GLN A 49 33.34 36.85 9.15
CA GLN A 49 32.73 35.73 9.87
C GLN A 49 33.44 34.43 9.53
N LYS A 50 33.71 33.61 10.54
CA LYS A 50 34.22 32.24 10.38
C LYS A 50 33.12 31.28 9.98
N CYS A 51 33.44 30.32 9.15
CA CYS A 51 32.53 29.27 8.69
C CYS A 51 32.97 27.91 9.21
N SER A 52 32.02 27.04 9.53
CA SER A 52 32.29 25.65 9.87
C SER A 52 32.33 24.75 8.65
N ALA A 53 32.93 23.57 8.82
CA ALA A 53 32.85 22.52 7.81
C ALA A 53 31.40 22.23 7.39
N GLY A 54 31.18 21.96 6.12
CA GLY A 54 29.83 21.85 5.53
C GLY A 54 29.29 23.14 4.98
N SER A 55 29.97 24.30 5.15
CA SER A 55 29.62 25.52 4.44
C SER A 55 29.81 25.34 2.93
N THR A 56 28.95 25.98 2.15
CA THR A 56 28.88 25.77 0.69
C THR A 56 29.03 27.05 -0.09
N ALA A 57 29.59 26.98 -1.28
CA ALA A 57 29.73 28.10 -2.22
C ALA A 57 29.36 27.67 -3.65
N ILE A 58 28.72 28.56 -4.39
CA ILE A 58 28.39 28.35 -5.81
C ILE A 58 28.98 29.46 -6.66
N ILE A 59 29.51 29.08 -7.82
CA ILE A 59 29.78 29.97 -8.90
C ILE A 59 28.59 29.93 -9.86
N ALA A 60 27.81 31.02 -9.90
CA ALA A 60 26.72 31.16 -10.84
C ALA A 60 27.26 31.78 -12.15
N THR A 61 27.26 31.01 -13.23
CA THR A 61 27.62 31.48 -14.56
C THR A 61 26.48 31.26 -15.55
N ASN A 62 26.47 31.99 -16.67
CA ASN A 62 25.48 31.81 -17.74
C ASN A 62 25.56 30.42 -18.42
N SER A 63 26.60 29.64 -18.17
CA SER A 63 26.86 28.32 -18.76
C SER A 63 26.75 27.17 -17.78
N GLY A 64 26.44 27.42 -16.50
CA GLY A 64 26.33 26.41 -15.45
C GLY A 64 26.83 26.93 -14.10
N SER A 65 26.74 26.07 -13.08
CA SER A 65 27.23 26.38 -11.73
C SER A 65 28.19 25.31 -11.26
N ASN A 66 29.28 25.70 -10.61
CA ASN A 66 30.17 24.82 -9.89
C ASN A 66 29.93 24.98 -8.37
N SER A 67 29.89 23.85 -7.67
CA SER A 67 29.68 23.83 -6.22
C SER A 67 30.98 23.54 -5.48
N TYR A 68 31.12 24.10 -4.30
CA TYR A 68 32.24 23.88 -3.40
C TYR A 68 31.73 23.62 -1.98
N ILE A 69 32.41 22.79 -1.23
CA ILE A 69 32.16 22.52 0.19
C ILE A 69 33.40 22.80 1.00
N LEU A 70 33.26 23.46 2.14
CA LEU A 70 34.33 23.63 3.12
C LEU A 70 34.51 22.33 3.90
N ASN A 71 35.70 21.71 3.81
CA ASN A 71 35.97 20.46 4.54
C ASN A 71 36.47 20.70 5.97
N ASN A 72 36.67 19.62 6.73
CA ASN A 72 37.18 19.65 8.10
C ASN A 72 38.63 20.14 8.22
N SER A 73 39.33 20.32 7.10
CA SER A 73 40.69 20.86 7.03
C SER A 73 40.71 22.33 6.59
N ASP A 74 39.57 23.03 6.66
CA ASP A 74 39.39 24.42 6.29
C ASP A 74 39.71 24.77 4.82
N ILE A 75 39.51 23.80 3.93
CA ILE A 75 39.75 23.95 2.49
C ILE A 75 38.42 23.84 1.74
N TRP A 76 38.16 24.81 0.85
CA TRP A 76 37.04 24.75 -0.10
C TRP A 76 37.35 23.81 -1.24
N ILE A 77 36.60 22.69 -1.30
CA ILE A 77 36.76 21.62 -2.30
C ILE A 77 35.68 21.75 -3.36
N ALA A 78 36.11 21.78 -4.63
CA ALA A 78 35.18 21.71 -5.76
C ALA A 78 34.46 20.37 -5.77
N GLN A 79 33.16 20.40 -5.82
CA GLN A 79 32.33 19.22 -6.06
C GLN A 79 32.34 18.95 -7.58
N SER A 80 33.17 18.02 -8.02
CA SER A 80 33.20 17.64 -9.45
C SER A 80 31.95 16.85 -9.81
N SER A 81 31.29 17.25 -10.89
CA SER A 81 30.35 16.41 -11.62
C SER A 81 31.10 15.17 -12.14
N GLY A 82 31.12 14.09 -11.36
CA GLY A 82 31.62 12.77 -11.76
C GLY A 82 33.13 12.59 -11.77
N SER A 83 33.68 12.13 -10.65
CA SER A 83 34.90 11.33 -10.62
C SER A 83 34.88 10.38 -9.42
N SER A 84 34.93 9.11 -9.71
CA SER A 84 35.11 8.02 -8.74
C SER A 84 36.43 8.18 -7.99
N GLY A 85 36.35 8.69 -6.76
CA GLY A 85 37.43 8.69 -5.78
C GLY A 85 37.11 7.77 -4.62
N SER A 86 37.86 6.69 -4.51
CA SER A 86 37.75 5.68 -3.46
C SER A 86 38.05 6.23 -2.08
N GLY A 87 37.16 5.95 -1.13
CA GLY A 87 37.48 5.85 0.30
C GLY A 87 36.94 6.98 1.15
N GLY A 88 35.90 6.73 1.89
CA GLY A 88 35.45 7.50 3.04
C GLY A 88 33.95 7.44 3.21
N SER A 89 33.53 6.96 4.35
CA SER A 89 32.21 7.06 4.99
C SER A 89 31.05 7.51 4.09
N SER A 90 30.22 6.58 3.69
CA SER A 90 28.92 6.85 3.04
C SER A 90 27.95 7.48 4.03
N ASP A 91 28.03 8.78 4.25
CA ASP A 91 26.93 9.55 4.81
C ASP A 91 26.06 10.01 3.65
N PRO A 92 24.82 9.46 3.50
CA PRO A 92 23.92 9.81 2.39
C PRO A 92 23.38 11.25 2.48
N SER A 93 23.71 12.02 3.52
CA SER A 93 23.25 13.41 3.71
C SER A 93 23.96 14.44 2.84
N GLU A 94 25.00 14.03 2.09
CA GLU A 94 25.81 14.95 1.27
C GLU A 94 25.19 15.28 -0.10
N ASP A 95 24.05 14.67 -0.49
CA ASP A 95 23.61 14.64 -1.88
C ASP A 95 22.54 15.69 -2.26
N ILE A 96 22.23 16.68 -1.40
CA ILE A 96 21.24 17.69 -1.76
C ILE A 96 21.85 19.08 -1.79
N ASP A 97 21.86 19.62 -3.00
CA ASP A 97 22.11 21.03 -3.19
C ASP A 97 20.83 21.84 -2.97
N PRO A 98 20.63 22.47 -1.78
CA PRO A 98 19.41 23.25 -1.46
C PRO A 98 19.25 24.50 -2.32
N ARG A 99 20.20 24.81 -3.21
CA ARG A 99 20.33 26.07 -3.92
C ARG A 99 19.64 26.13 -5.28
N ILE A 100 19.04 25.02 -5.72
CA ILE A 100 18.30 24.97 -7.00
C ILE A 100 16.81 25.25 -6.78
N TYR A 101 16.40 25.45 -5.53
CA TYR A 101 15.01 25.69 -5.19
C TYR A 101 14.77 27.11 -4.73
N PRO A 102 13.64 27.73 -5.08
CA PRO A 102 13.19 28.92 -4.40
C PRO A 102 13.08 28.59 -2.90
N LEU A 103 13.68 29.44 -2.06
CA LEU A 103 13.56 29.29 -0.60
C LEU A 103 12.53 30.28 -0.07
N ASP A 104 11.77 29.88 0.94
CA ASP A 104 10.91 30.78 1.70
C ASP A 104 11.73 31.64 2.69
N THR A 105 11.04 32.48 3.46
CA THR A 105 11.68 33.37 4.44
C THR A 105 12.40 32.64 5.57
N ASN A 106 12.15 31.36 5.74
CA ASN A 106 12.79 30.46 6.74
C ASN A 106 13.90 29.62 6.11
N GLY A 107 14.20 29.81 4.83
CA GLY A 107 15.20 29.05 4.10
C GLY A 107 14.77 27.62 3.73
N LEU A 108 13.47 27.32 3.71
CA LEU A 108 12.94 26.02 3.27
C LEU A 108 12.63 26.05 1.77
N PRO A 109 12.88 24.95 1.03
CA PRO A 109 12.46 24.81 -0.36
C PRO A 109 10.97 25.12 -0.52
N THR A 110 10.63 25.89 -1.56
CA THR A 110 9.25 26.31 -1.85
C THR A 110 8.96 26.25 -3.34
N GLY A 111 7.69 26.06 -3.70
CA GLY A 111 7.27 26.03 -5.10
C GLY A 111 7.75 24.77 -5.83
N ASP A 112 8.28 24.99 -7.04
CA ASP A 112 8.76 23.91 -7.91
C ASP A 112 10.23 23.60 -7.62
N VAL A 113 10.47 22.40 -7.12
CA VAL A 113 11.80 21.89 -6.79
C VAL A 113 12.37 21.14 -7.99
N ILE A 114 13.57 21.50 -8.43
CA ILE A 114 14.33 20.77 -9.44
C ILE A 114 15.56 20.17 -8.76
N VAL A 115 15.63 18.84 -8.70
CA VAL A 115 16.78 18.13 -8.14
C VAL A 115 17.87 18.02 -9.19
N THR A 116 19.13 18.35 -8.80
CA THR A 116 20.30 18.34 -9.71
C THR A 116 20.65 16.96 -10.23
N GLU A 117 21.21 16.92 -11.44
CA GLU A 117 21.86 15.71 -11.95
C GLU A 117 23.08 15.34 -11.09
N GLY A 118 23.31 14.02 -10.98
CA GLY A 118 24.34 13.44 -10.13
C GLY A 118 23.83 12.93 -8.78
N ILE A 119 22.69 13.41 -8.31
CA ILE A 119 22.04 12.91 -7.09
C ILE A 119 21.40 11.54 -7.39
N LYS A 120 21.82 10.54 -6.63
CA LYS A 120 21.35 9.14 -6.79
C LYS A 120 20.28 8.74 -5.78
N SER A 121 20.33 9.34 -4.60
CA SER A 121 19.35 9.10 -3.53
C SER A 121 19.20 10.34 -2.67
N PHE A 122 18.07 10.45 -1.98
CA PHE A 122 17.93 11.41 -0.91
C PHE A 122 18.36 10.76 0.40
N GLY A 123 19.46 11.23 0.96
CA GLY A 123 19.95 10.78 2.24
C GLY A 123 19.09 11.21 3.42
N SER A 124 19.35 10.62 4.56
CA SER A 124 18.83 11.06 5.85
C SER A 124 19.51 12.39 6.25
N ASN A 125 18.75 13.37 6.73
CA ASN A 125 19.31 14.64 7.21
C ASN A 125 20.09 14.55 8.54
N GLY A 126 20.50 13.34 8.94
CA GLY A 126 21.25 13.10 10.17
C GLY A 126 20.46 13.25 11.48
N VAL A 127 19.25 13.78 11.43
CA VAL A 127 18.34 13.93 12.57
C VAL A 127 17.11 13.06 12.34
N GLY A 128 17.05 11.89 12.95
CA GLY A 128 15.87 11.02 12.93
C GLY A 128 15.64 10.17 11.69
N ASN A 129 16.61 9.99 10.80
CA ASN A 129 16.50 9.21 9.55
C ASN A 129 15.43 9.73 8.57
N TYR A 130 15.17 11.01 8.52
CA TYR A 130 14.21 11.63 7.61
C TYR A 130 14.90 12.25 6.39
N GLY A 131 14.24 12.26 5.24
CA GLY A 131 14.74 12.91 4.04
C GLY A 131 14.67 14.45 4.11
N PRO A 132 15.29 15.16 3.16
CA PRO A 132 15.47 16.60 3.18
C PRO A 132 14.20 17.43 3.05
N PHE A 133 13.16 16.87 2.47
CA PHE A 133 11.87 17.54 2.31
C PHE A 133 10.83 17.12 3.35
N TYR A 134 11.24 16.37 4.37
CA TYR A 134 10.35 15.89 5.43
C TYR A 134 9.52 17.03 6.03
N LYS A 135 8.20 16.88 5.98
CA LYS A 135 7.20 17.86 6.48
C LYS A 135 7.33 19.26 5.86
N ASN A 136 7.86 19.35 4.65
CA ASN A 136 7.93 20.64 3.98
C ASN A 136 6.54 21.07 3.45
N PRO A 137 5.94 22.16 3.99
CA PRO A 137 4.58 22.55 3.62
C PRO A 137 4.53 23.41 2.36
N ASN A 138 5.66 23.72 1.73
CA ASN A 138 5.75 24.78 0.73
C ASN A 138 6.07 24.29 -0.67
N ILE A 139 6.61 23.09 -0.84
CA ILE A 139 6.89 22.53 -2.18
C ILE A 139 5.60 22.11 -2.87
N THR A 140 5.49 22.42 -4.16
CA THR A 140 4.29 22.14 -4.99
C THR A 140 4.54 21.09 -6.05
N SER A 141 5.75 21.04 -6.60
CA SER A 141 6.19 19.98 -7.52
C SER A 141 7.66 19.65 -7.31
N VAL A 142 8.04 18.43 -7.71
CA VAL A 142 9.43 17.97 -7.71
C VAL A 142 9.76 17.38 -9.07
N THR A 143 10.88 17.84 -9.66
CA THR A 143 11.47 17.25 -10.85
C THR A 143 12.71 16.43 -10.43
N LEU A 144 12.70 15.15 -10.70
CA LEU A 144 13.76 14.22 -10.33
C LEU A 144 14.77 14.06 -11.48
N PRO A 145 16.09 13.92 -11.21
CA PRO A 145 17.13 13.79 -12.22
C PRO A 145 17.24 12.35 -12.77
N ASP A 146 17.81 12.19 -13.96
CA ASP A 146 18.08 10.89 -14.57
C ASP A 146 19.08 10.03 -13.76
N SER A 147 19.87 10.64 -12.87
CA SER A 147 20.79 9.97 -11.97
C SER A 147 20.13 9.31 -10.76
N MET A 148 18.86 9.65 -10.44
CA MET A 148 18.17 9.15 -9.25
C MET A 148 17.95 7.63 -9.32
N GLU A 149 18.36 6.92 -8.27
CA GLU A 149 18.26 5.47 -8.14
C GLU A 149 17.25 5.05 -7.05
N THR A 150 17.05 5.90 -6.03
CA THR A 150 16.19 5.60 -4.88
C THR A 150 15.47 6.84 -4.37
N ILE A 151 14.16 6.74 -4.12
CA ILE A 151 13.43 7.68 -3.29
C ILE A 151 13.49 7.16 -1.85
N GLY A 152 14.26 7.84 -1.00
CA GLY A 152 14.57 7.37 0.35
C GLY A 152 13.42 7.45 1.33
N ASN A 153 13.67 6.94 2.55
CA ASN A 153 12.69 6.90 3.63
C ASN A 153 12.19 8.31 4.00
N SER A 154 10.86 8.48 4.03
CA SER A 154 10.18 9.69 4.49
C SER A 154 10.59 10.99 3.80
N VAL A 155 11.17 10.92 2.60
CA VAL A 155 11.70 12.10 1.88
C VAL A 155 10.65 13.18 1.70
N PHE A 156 9.45 12.82 1.27
CA PHE A 156 8.33 13.76 1.06
C PHE A 156 7.21 13.58 2.08
N TYR A 157 7.50 12.97 3.24
CA TYR A 157 6.53 12.74 4.30
C TYR A 157 5.82 14.04 4.68
N GLU A 158 4.47 14.06 4.64
CA GLU A 158 3.62 15.20 4.96
C GLU A 158 3.97 16.51 4.20
N CYS A 159 4.48 16.41 2.98
CA CYS A 159 4.61 17.56 2.08
C CYS A 159 3.23 17.99 1.58
N SER A 160 2.52 18.80 2.38
CA SER A 160 1.08 19.04 2.26
C SER A 160 0.62 19.80 1.01
N LYS A 161 1.55 20.40 0.24
CA LYS A 161 1.25 21.07 -1.03
C LYS A 161 1.83 20.37 -2.26
N LEU A 162 2.58 19.27 -2.09
CA LEU A 162 3.22 18.56 -3.18
C LEU A 162 2.18 17.77 -4.00
N LYS A 163 1.87 18.25 -5.19
CA LYS A 163 0.84 17.67 -6.08
C LYS A 163 1.42 16.90 -7.27
N THR A 164 2.67 17.18 -7.64
CA THR A 164 3.25 16.65 -8.87
C THR A 164 4.66 16.15 -8.66
N ILE A 165 4.90 14.90 -9.06
CA ILE A 165 6.25 14.34 -9.23
C ILE A 165 6.52 14.20 -10.71
N LYS A 166 7.58 14.83 -11.20
CA LYS A 166 8.08 14.68 -12.56
C LYS A 166 9.21 13.67 -12.52
N TRP A 167 8.91 12.46 -12.95
CA TRP A 167 9.86 11.36 -13.02
C TRP A 167 10.92 11.62 -14.09
N PRO A 168 12.15 11.09 -13.93
CA PRO A 168 13.19 11.22 -14.93
C PRO A 168 12.78 10.61 -16.27
N LYS A 169 13.28 11.20 -17.37
CA LYS A 169 13.03 10.65 -18.71
C LYS A 169 13.69 9.27 -18.88
N ASN A 170 14.91 9.11 -18.37
CA ASN A 170 15.65 7.84 -18.35
C ASN A 170 15.68 7.29 -16.90
N CYS A 171 14.49 7.00 -16.38
CA CYS A 171 14.33 6.65 -14.98
C CYS A 171 15.13 5.39 -14.60
N LYS A 172 15.93 5.49 -13.53
CA LYS A 172 16.69 4.40 -12.91
C LYS A 172 16.23 4.09 -11.49
N ILE A 173 15.19 4.76 -11.04
CA ILE A 173 14.67 4.60 -9.69
C ILE A 173 14.18 3.16 -9.51
N ALA A 174 14.90 2.41 -8.70
CA ALA A 174 14.59 1.01 -8.40
C ALA A 174 13.72 0.88 -7.13
N THR A 175 13.86 1.81 -6.18
CA THR A 175 13.19 1.71 -4.88
C THR A 175 12.47 3.01 -4.52
N ILE A 176 11.19 2.85 -4.10
CA ILE A 176 10.43 3.87 -3.40
C ILE A 176 10.29 3.38 -1.96
N ASP A 177 11.02 4.04 -1.04
CA ASP A 177 11.23 3.53 0.30
C ASP A 177 10.07 3.89 1.25
N LYS A 178 10.17 3.39 2.48
CA LYS A 178 9.15 3.51 3.53
C LYS A 178 8.73 4.96 3.73
N ASN A 179 7.40 5.20 3.79
CA ASN A 179 6.80 6.52 4.01
C ASN A 179 7.21 7.61 3.00
N ALA A 180 7.80 7.27 1.86
CA ALA A 180 8.39 8.26 0.94
C ALA A 180 7.43 9.39 0.57
N PHE A 181 6.15 9.08 0.35
CA PHE A 181 5.07 10.02 0.00
C PHE A 181 3.89 9.95 0.98
N TYR A 182 4.14 9.69 2.26
CA TYR A 182 3.11 9.60 3.29
C TYR A 182 2.37 10.94 3.45
N ASN A 183 1.02 10.95 3.39
CA ASN A 183 0.16 12.14 3.48
C ASN A 183 0.50 13.24 2.44
N VAL A 184 0.77 12.87 1.19
CA VAL A 184 1.09 13.80 0.11
C VAL A 184 -0.09 13.90 -0.86
N PRO A 185 -0.56 15.10 -1.25
CA PRO A 185 -1.72 15.25 -2.13
C PRO A 185 -1.37 15.13 -3.62
N ILE A 186 -0.58 14.12 -4.00
CA ILE A 186 -0.28 13.80 -5.39
C ILE A 186 -1.57 13.39 -6.10
N THR A 187 -1.82 13.93 -7.30
CA THR A 187 -3.09 13.69 -8.01
C THR A 187 -3.09 12.44 -8.89
N VAL A 188 -1.93 12.02 -9.39
CA VAL A 188 -1.77 10.80 -10.20
C VAL A 188 -0.47 10.11 -9.81
N ILE A 189 -0.54 8.80 -9.57
CA ILE A 189 0.64 7.98 -9.33
C ILE A 189 0.91 7.15 -10.60
N ASN A 190 2.00 7.49 -11.30
CA ASN A 190 2.55 6.67 -12.37
C ASN A 190 3.86 6.07 -11.87
N ILE A 191 3.88 4.76 -11.67
CA ILE A 191 5.08 4.05 -11.21
C ILE A 191 6.00 3.85 -12.41
N PRO A 192 7.26 4.33 -12.36
CA PRO A 192 8.21 4.11 -13.44
C PRO A 192 8.53 2.62 -13.66
N ASP A 193 8.77 2.23 -14.91
CA ASP A 193 9.06 0.83 -15.28
C ASP A 193 10.32 0.27 -14.58
N SER A 194 11.26 1.13 -14.17
CA SER A 194 12.47 0.75 -13.42
C SER A 194 12.24 0.35 -11.97
N VAL A 195 11.06 0.67 -11.40
CA VAL A 195 10.77 0.42 -9.98
C VAL A 195 10.59 -1.08 -9.73
N THR A 196 11.40 -1.62 -8.82
CA THR A 196 11.38 -3.01 -8.38
C THR A 196 10.89 -3.21 -6.95
N ALA A 197 10.84 -2.13 -6.15
CA ALA A 197 10.34 -2.19 -4.78
C ALA A 197 9.56 -0.95 -4.38
N ILE A 198 8.37 -1.16 -3.79
CA ILE A 198 7.53 -0.14 -3.15
C ILE A 198 7.35 -0.59 -1.71
N ASN A 199 8.01 0.11 -0.78
CA ASN A 199 8.10 -0.29 0.61
C ASN A 199 6.89 0.14 1.46
N ASP A 200 6.91 -0.21 2.75
CA ASP A 200 5.79 -0.01 3.65
C ASP A 200 5.35 1.46 3.71
N TYR A 201 4.04 1.70 3.58
CA TYR A 201 3.42 3.02 3.68
C TYR A 201 3.93 4.05 2.65
N ALA A 202 4.59 3.63 1.56
CA ALA A 202 5.25 4.53 0.61
C ALA A 202 4.32 5.63 0.06
N PHE A 203 3.07 5.30 -0.22
CA PHE A 203 2.01 6.20 -0.70
C PHE A 203 0.79 6.21 0.25
N TYR A 204 1.00 6.10 1.55
CA TYR A 204 -0.08 6.13 2.54
C TYR A 204 -0.84 7.46 2.50
N ASN A 205 -2.18 7.40 2.42
CA ASN A 205 -3.09 8.54 2.43
C ASN A 205 -2.73 9.61 1.38
N VAL A 206 -2.46 9.16 0.15
CA VAL A 206 -2.22 10.02 -1.00
C VAL A 206 -3.54 10.36 -1.68
N GLY A 207 -3.74 11.63 -2.03
CA GLY A 207 -4.99 12.13 -2.63
C GLY A 207 -5.11 11.87 -4.14
N CYS A 208 -4.57 10.76 -4.67
CA CYS A 208 -4.56 10.47 -6.09
C CYS A 208 -5.93 10.00 -6.63
N THR A 209 -6.16 10.22 -7.92
CA THR A 209 -7.35 9.71 -8.62
C THR A 209 -7.10 8.40 -9.37
N SER A 210 -5.83 8.08 -9.64
CA SER A 210 -5.43 6.82 -10.29
C SER A 210 -4.04 6.38 -9.88
N ILE A 211 -3.84 5.06 -9.90
CA ILE A 211 -2.55 4.41 -9.68
C ILE A 211 -2.26 3.55 -10.92
N ASN A 212 -1.13 3.82 -11.59
CA ASN A 212 -0.71 3.13 -12.80
C ASN A 212 0.67 2.52 -12.63
N PHE A 213 0.78 1.21 -12.80
CA PHE A 213 2.05 0.48 -12.68
C PHE A 213 2.82 0.35 -14.00
N GLY A 214 2.18 0.62 -15.16
CA GLY A 214 2.85 0.54 -16.47
C GLY A 214 3.46 -0.83 -16.73
N ASN A 215 4.78 -0.89 -16.95
CA ASN A 215 5.53 -2.14 -17.10
C ASN A 215 6.42 -2.44 -15.87
N ALA A 216 6.22 -1.73 -14.76
CA ALA A 216 7.01 -1.95 -13.55
C ALA A 216 6.85 -3.38 -13.03
N SER A 217 7.98 -4.03 -12.73
CA SER A 217 8.02 -5.35 -12.09
C SER A 217 8.42 -5.16 -10.63
N ALA A 218 7.42 -4.99 -9.74
CA ALA A 218 7.65 -4.49 -8.40
C ALA A 218 7.12 -5.40 -7.30
N VAL A 219 7.89 -5.50 -6.21
CA VAL A 219 7.43 -6.04 -4.92
C VAL A 219 6.72 -4.93 -4.15
N ILE A 220 5.44 -5.15 -3.78
CA ILE A 220 4.63 -4.20 -3.02
C ILE A 220 4.51 -4.68 -1.57
N ARG A 221 4.88 -3.81 -0.63
CA ARG A 221 4.90 -4.11 0.80
C ARG A 221 3.70 -3.53 1.54
N THR A 222 3.67 -3.75 2.85
CA THR A 222 2.52 -3.48 3.73
C THR A 222 2.05 -2.03 3.64
N SER A 223 0.73 -1.86 3.46
CA SER A 223 0.04 -0.57 3.46
C SER A 223 0.58 0.46 2.45
N ALA A 224 1.23 -0.01 1.37
CA ALA A 224 1.92 0.89 0.43
C ALA A 224 0.99 1.96 -0.17
N PHE A 225 -0.27 1.64 -0.40
CA PHE A 225 -1.32 2.52 -0.94
C PHE A 225 -2.56 2.58 -0.03
N TYR A 226 -2.35 2.52 1.27
CA TYR A 226 -3.42 2.59 2.27
C TYR A 226 -4.08 3.97 2.26
N LYS A 227 -5.41 4.05 2.29
CA LYS A 227 -6.20 5.31 2.28
C LYS A 227 -5.96 6.23 1.09
N CYS A 228 -5.57 5.71 -0.04
CA CYS A 228 -5.54 6.52 -1.25
C CYS A 228 -6.96 6.85 -1.74
N SER A 229 -7.10 7.94 -2.50
CA SER A 229 -8.41 8.42 -2.96
C SER A 229 -8.75 7.98 -4.39
N GLU A 230 -7.99 7.01 -4.93
CA GLU A 230 -8.16 6.57 -6.32
C GLU A 230 -9.51 5.92 -6.57
N THR A 231 -9.98 6.10 -7.79
CA THR A 231 -11.15 5.41 -8.34
C THR A 231 -10.76 4.23 -9.23
N GLN A 232 -9.49 4.15 -9.63
CA GLN A 232 -8.97 3.14 -10.56
C GLN A 232 -7.54 2.72 -10.20
N ILE A 233 -7.27 1.42 -10.34
CA ILE A 233 -5.94 0.82 -10.25
C ILE A 233 -5.68 0.10 -11.57
N ASN A 234 -4.56 0.45 -12.23
CA ASN A 234 -4.06 -0.24 -13.41
C ASN A 234 -2.75 -0.95 -13.05
N PHE A 235 -2.77 -2.26 -12.92
CA PHE A 235 -1.60 -3.08 -12.61
C PHE A 235 -0.61 -3.22 -13.77
N GLY A 236 -0.98 -2.75 -14.97
CA GLY A 236 -0.11 -2.80 -16.13
C GLY A 236 0.28 -4.22 -16.54
N THR A 237 1.50 -4.38 -17.10
CA THR A 237 1.97 -5.65 -17.67
C THR A 237 3.22 -6.23 -16.99
N GLY A 238 3.89 -5.48 -16.09
CA GLY A 238 5.03 -5.95 -15.32
C GLY A 238 4.65 -7.00 -14.27
N ASP A 239 5.63 -7.76 -13.76
CA ASP A 239 5.41 -8.77 -12.71
C ASP A 239 5.23 -8.09 -11.34
N ILE A 240 4.01 -8.00 -10.87
CA ILE A 240 3.67 -7.39 -9.58
C ILE A 240 3.60 -8.46 -8.50
N GLN A 241 4.41 -8.32 -7.46
CA GLN A 241 4.43 -9.25 -6.33
C GLN A 241 3.83 -8.61 -5.07
N ILE A 242 2.67 -9.09 -4.65
CA ILE A 242 1.99 -8.66 -3.43
C ILE A 242 2.60 -9.39 -2.23
N PHE A 243 3.48 -8.71 -1.52
CA PHE A 243 4.19 -9.26 -0.37
C PHE A 243 3.60 -8.80 0.97
N GLY A 244 3.00 -7.60 0.99
CA GLY A 244 2.43 -6.99 2.18
C GLY A 244 0.94 -7.26 2.37
N ALA A 245 0.45 -6.92 3.57
CA ALA A 245 -0.97 -6.80 3.88
C ALA A 245 -1.46 -5.35 3.70
N ASN A 246 -2.78 -5.14 3.71
CA ASN A 246 -3.43 -3.83 3.74
C ASN A 246 -3.03 -2.89 2.58
N ILE A 247 -2.67 -3.42 1.41
CA ILE A 247 -2.07 -2.61 0.32
C ILE A 247 -2.97 -1.45 -0.08
N PHE A 248 -4.23 -1.72 -0.38
CA PHE A 248 -5.26 -0.74 -0.78
C PHE A 248 -6.37 -0.65 0.28
N TYR A 249 -6.03 -0.84 1.55
CA TYR A 249 -6.97 -0.77 2.67
C TYR A 249 -7.60 0.63 2.78
N ASP A 250 -8.91 0.71 3.05
CA ASP A 250 -9.66 1.96 3.27
C ASP A 250 -9.65 2.92 2.04
N ASN A 251 -9.51 2.37 0.82
CA ASN A 251 -9.59 3.12 -0.43
C ASN A 251 -11.07 3.26 -0.82
N ILE A 252 -11.74 4.17 -0.12
CA ILE A 252 -13.21 4.28 -0.10
C ILE A 252 -13.83 4.81 -1.39
N HIS A 253 -13.03 5.22 -2.36
CA HIS A 253 -13.47 5.73 -3.67
C HIS A 253 -13.23 4.73 -4.81
N LEU A 254 -12.54 3.61 -4.56
CA LEU A 254 -12.29 2.56 -5.54
C LEU A 254 -13.61 1.89 -5.93
N ILE A 255 -14.01 1.99 -7.21
CA ILE A 255 -15.31 1.49 -7.71
C ILE A 255 -15.17 0.07 -8.26
N SER A 256 -14.07 -0.19 -8.96
CA SER A 256 -13.83 -1.49 -9.57
C SER A 256 -12.36 -1.84 -9.56
N VAL A 257 -12.04 -3.14 -9.54
CA VAL A 257 -10.67 -3.63 -9.67
C VAL A 257 -10.61 -4.87 -10.53
N ASN A 258 -9.65 -4.89 -11.45
CA ASN A 258 -9.23 -6.10 -12.16
C ASN A 258 -7.84 -6.50 -11.68
N ILE A 259 -7.68 -7.75 -11.28
CA ILE A 259 -6.42 -8.34 -10.81
C ILE A 259 -5.92 -9.31 -11.89
N PRO A 260 -4.99 -8.85 -12.75
CA PRO A 260 -4.52 -9.65 -13.88
C PRO A 260 -3.53 -10.74 -13.43
N SER A 261 -3.27 -11.70 -14.29
CA SER A 261 -2.44 -12.87 -14.00
C SER A 261 -0.96 -12.56 -13.72
N ASN A 262 -0.48 -11.36 -14.06
CA ASN A 262 0.85 -10.87 -13.69
C ASN A 262 0.95 -10.35 -12.26
N VAL A 263 -0.16 -10.28 -11.51
CA VAL A 263 -0.17 -9.98 -10.07
C VAL A 263 -0.07 -11.28 -9.29
N ARG A 264 0.99 -11.44 -8.49
CA ARG A 264 1.25 -12.65 -7.71
C ARG A 264 1.21 -12.35 -6.22
N PHE A 265 0.72 -13.31 -5.44
CA PHE A 265 0.61 -13.18 -3.99
C PHE A 265 1.66 -14.09 -3.32
N SER A 266 2.44 -13.53 -2.38
CA SER A 266 3.24 -14.36 -1.47
C SER A 266 2.34 -15.13 -0.50
N SER A 267 2.87 -16.10 0.23
CA SER A 267 2.10 -16.94 1.16
C SER A 267 1.28 -16.17 2.20
N ASN A 268 1.73 -14.97 2.58
CA ASN A 268 1.04 -14.08 3.52
C ASN A 268 0.62 -12.74 2.88
N GLY A 269 0.84 -12.60 1.57
CA GLY A 269 0.51 -11.38 0.83
C GLY A 269 -0.97 -11.25 0.54
N GLY A 270 -1.44 -10.00 0.43
CA GLY A 270 -2.79 -9.68 0.04
C GLY A 270 -3.84 -9.75 1.15
N SER A 271 -3.49 -10.13 2.39
CA SER A 271 -4.43 -10.06 3.51
C SER A 271 -4.94 -8.63 3.67
N SER A 272 -6.26 -8.48 3.82
CA SER A 272 -6.95 -7.19 3.93
C SER A 272 -6.63 -6.20 2.80
N MET A 273 -6.29 -6.70 1.60
CA MET A 273 -5.81 -5.86 0.49
C MET A 273 -6.79 -4.76 0.11
N PHE A 274 -8.08 -5.06 0.06
CA PHE A 274 -9.17 -4.13 -0.24
C PHE A 274 -10.13 -3.95 0.94
N TYR A 275 -9.65 -4.19 2.16
CA TYR A 275 -10.48 -4.04 3.36
C TYR A 275 -11.05 -2.62 3.42
N ARG A 276 -12.39 -2.48 3.68
CA ARG A 276 -13.11 -1.20 3.71
C ARG A 276 -13.08 -0.36 2.43
N CYS A 277 -12.86 -0.97 1.26
CA CYS A 277 -13.12 -0.31 -0.01
C CYS A 277 -14.64 -0.23 -0.22
N SER A 278 -15.31 0.66 0.53
CA SER A 278 -16.77 0.69 0.67
C SER A 278 -17.52 1.09 -0.60
N ALA A 279 -16.84 1.71 -1.59
CA ALA A 279 -17.40 2.02 -2.90
C ALA A 279 -17.19 0.91 -3.93
N LEU A 280 -16.41 -0.14 -3.62
CA LEU A 280 -16.08 -1.21 -4.56
C LEU A 280 -17.35 -2.01 -4.92
N GLU A 281 -17.76 -1.95 -6.18
CA GLU A 281 -18.96 -2.62 -6.72
C GLU A 281 -18.62 -3.92 -7.43
N THR A 282 -17.47 -3.96 -8.12
CA THR A 282 -17.04 -5.11 -8.90
C THR A 282 -15.56 -5.43 -8.70
N ALA A 283 -15.24 -6.72 -8.63
CA ALA A 283 -13.88 -7.21 -8.64
C ALA A 283 -13.74 -8.34 -9.67
N SER A 284 -12.57 -8.46 -10.29
CA SER A 284 -12.31 -9.57 -11.20
C SER A 284 -10.87 -10.05 -11.10
N PHE A 285 -10.69 -11.34 -11.26
CA PHE A 285 -9.41 -11.96 -11.53
C PHE A 285 -9.40 -12.49 -12.95
N ASP A 286 -8.24 -12.46 -13.59
CA ASP A 286 -8.09 -13.13 -14.87
C ASP A 286 -8.37 -14.63 -14.70
N GLU A 287 -9.01 -15.23 -15.70
CA GLU A 287 -9.40 -16.65 -15.70
C GLU A 287 -8.21 -17.60 -15.39
N ASN A 288 -7.05 -17.25 -15.93
CA ASN A 288 -5.80 -18.03 -15.77
C ASN A 288 -4.91 -17.55 -14.63
N HIS A 289 -5.43 -16.72 -13.71
CA HIS A 289 -4.70 -16.31 -12.53
C HIS A 289 -4.44 -17.54 -11.62
N GLU A 290 -3.22 -17.69 -11.10
CA GLU A 290 -2.79 -18.87 -10.33
C GLU A 290 -3.19 -18.84 -8.85
N LEU A 291 -4.01 -17.86 -8.42
CA LEU A 291 -4.43 -17.71 -7.03
C LEU A 291 -5.32 -18.89 -6.60
N LYS A 292 -4.86 -19.62 -5.59
CA LYS A 292 -5.60 -20.78 -5.02
C LYS A 292 -6.46 -20.41 -3.82
N ILE A 293 -6.13 -19.33 -3.13
CA ILE A 293 -6.79 -18.90 -1.88
C ILE A 293 -7.09 -17.43 -1.98
N ILE A 294 -8.35 -17.02 -1.85
CA ILE A 294 -8.66 -15.61 -1.59
C ILE A 294 -8.08 -15.25 -0.23
N PRO A 295 -7.14 -14.29 -0.14
CA PRO A 295 -6.49 -13.95 1.13
C PRO A 295 -7.47 -13.55 2.23
N SER A 296 -7.05 -13.74 3.49
CA SER A 296 -7.85 -13.36 4.66
C SER A 296 -8.28 -11.89 4.58
N SER A 297 -9.57 -11.63 4.85
CA SER A 297 -10.18 -10.30 4.88
C SER A 297 -9.99 -9.47 3.61
N MET A 298 -9.69 -10.08 2.45
CA MET A 298 -9.33 -9.35 1.23
C MET A 298 -10.38 -8.33 0.82
N PHE A 299 -11.67 -8.67 0.91
CA PHE A 299 -12.80 -7.81 0.58
C PHE A 299 -13.70 -7.52 1.78
N HIS A 300 -13.18 -7.64 3.00
CA HIS A 300 -13.94 -7.36 4.22
C HIS A 300 -14.41 -5.90 4.22
N ASP A 301 -15.67 -5.66 4.58
CA ASP A 301 -16.32 -4.35 4.57
C ASP A 301 -16.37 -3.65 3.19
N CYS A 302 -16.26 -4.39 2.09
CA CYS A 302 -16.60 -3.90 0.76
C CYS A 302 -18.13 -3.93 0.57
N SER A 303 -18.85 -3.07 1.30
CA SER A 303 -20.32 -3.16 1.46
C SER A 303 -21.13 -2.98 0.17
N LYS A 304 -20.52 -2.45 -0.89
CA LYS A 304 -21.15 -2.35 -2.22
C LYS A 304 -20.73 -3.44 -3.20
N LEU A 305 -19.81 -4.34 -2.81
CA LEU A 305 -19.34 -5.39 -3.71
C LEU A 305 -20.45 -6.42 -3.98
N LYS A 306 -20.94 -6.45 -5.21
CA LYS A 306 -22.06 -7.30 -5.67
C LYS A 306 -21.68 -8.29 -6.75
N SER A 307 -20.50 -8.14 -7.36
CA SER A 307 -20.04 -8.99 -8.45
C SER A 307 -18.56 -9.28 -8.34
N ILE A 308 -18.19 -10.54 -8.53
CA ILE A 308 -16.80 -10.97 -8.59
C ILE A 308 -16.62 -12.08 -9.63
N THR A 309 -15.53 -12.00 -10.41
CA THR A 309 -15.07 -13.09 -11.27
C THR A 309 -13.86 -13.74 -10.62
N PHE A 310 -13.96 -15.05 -10.39
CA PHE A 310 -12.90 -15.83 -9.75
C PHE A 310 -11.99 -16.51 -10.78
N PRO A 311 -10.70 -16.76 -10.42
CA PRO A 311 -9.82 -17.57 -11.27
C PRO A 311 -10.19 -19.04 -11.18
N LYS A 312 -9.95 -19.80 -12.24
CA LYS A 312 -10.22 -21.25 -12.28
C LYS A 312 -9.38 -22.09 -11.29
N SER A 313 -8.24 -21.56 -10.85
CA SER A 313 -7.33 -22.19 -9.89
C SER A 313 -7.82 -22.16 -8.45
N LEU A 314 -8.90 -21.41 -8.16
CA LEU A 314 -9.35 -21.14 -6.79
C LEU A 314 -9.84 -22.42 -6.09
N THR A 315 -9.32 -22.67 -4.88
CA THR A 315 -9.70 -23.82 -4.05
C THR A 315 -10.23 -23.42 -2.67
N THR A 316 -9.97 -22.18 -2.23
CA THR A 316 -10.30 -21.77 -0.85
C THR A 316 -10.79 -20.32 -0.79
N LEU A 317 -11.91 -20.09 -0.12
CA LEU A 317 -12.28 -18.77 0.36
C LEU A 317 -11.69 -18.58 1.75
N GLY A 318 -10.73 -17.67 1.88
CA GLY A 318 -9.99 -17.45 3.12
C GLY A 318 -10.84 -16.81 4.22
N GLN A 319 -10.31 -16.78 5.43
CA GLN A 319 -10.97 -16.28 6.62
C GLN A 319 -11.45 -14.83 6.44
N TYR A 320 -12.73 -14.58 6.70
CA TYR A 320 -13.38 -13.25 6.59
C TYR A 320 -13.28 -12.59 5.22
N SER A 321 -12.97 -13.34 4.15
CA SER A 321 -12.62 -12.78 2.85
C SER A 321 -13.70 -11.92 2.21
N PHE A 322 -14.98 -12.21 2.45
CA PHE A 322 -16.15 -11.47 1.97
C PHE A 322 -17.08 -10.98 3.10
N LEU A 323 -16.53 -10.87 4.33
CA LEU A 323 -17.33 -10.42 5.44
C LEU A 323 -17.90 -9.01 5.16
N ASN A 324 -19.23 -8.83 5.38
CA ASN A 324 -19.94 -7.58 5.18
C ASN A 324 -19.83 -7.01 3.76
N THR A 325 -19.93 -7.87 2.75
CA THR A 325 -20.06 -7.46 1.33
C THR A 325 -21.52 -7.36 0.91
N GLY A 326 -21.77 -6.72 -0.23
CA GLY A 326 -23.11 -6.36 -0.70
C GLY A 326 -23.80 -7.36 -1.63
N PHE A 327 -23.32 -8.60 -1.74
CA PHE A 327 -23.94 -9.61 -2.60
C PHE A 327 -25.37 -9.93 -2.15
N GLU A 328 -26.28 -10.02 -3.10
CA GLU A 328 -27.65 -10.53 -2.95
C GLU A 328 -27.71 -12.04 -3.23
N THR A 329 -26.91 -12.49 -4.19
CA THR A 329 -26.64 -13.91 -4.47
C THR A 329 -25.15 -14.14 -4.51
N PHE A 330 -24.67 -15.16 -3.81
CA PHE A 330 -23.26 -15.55 -3.84
C PHE A 330 -23.14 -16.98 -4.35
N THR A 331 -22.39 -17.15 -5.44
CA THR A 331 -22.08 -18.48 -5.99
C THR A 331 -20.62 -18.81 -5.70
N VAL A 332 -20.41 -19.83 -4.90
CA VAL A 332 -19.09 -20.41 -4.66
C VAL A 332 -18.64 -21.09 -5.94
N PRO A 333 -17.43 -20.78 -6.47
CA PRO A 333 -16.97 -21.39 -7.72
C PRO A 333 -16.79 -22.90 -7.65
N ASP A 334 -17.06 -23.58 -8.74
CA ASP A 334 -16.68 -25.00 -8.91
C ASP A 334 -15.14 -25.12 -8.69
N GLY A 335 -14.73 -26.20 -7.99
CA GLY A 335 -13.33 -26.41 -7.61
C GLY A 335 -12.93 -25.83 -6.26
N VAL A 336 -13.72 -24.93 -5.68
CA VAL A 336 -13.53 -24.54 -4.29
C VAL A 336 -13.87 -25.71 -3.38
N THR A 337 -12.92 -26.08 -2.51
CA THR A 337 -13.05 -27.22 -1.57
C THR A 337 -13.18 -26.75 -0.12
N ARG A 338 -12.82 -25.51 0.17
CA ARG A 338 -12.77 -24.98 1.55
C ARG A 338 -13.39 -23.60 1.69
N LEU A 339 -14.28 -23.48 2.68
CA LEU A 339 -14.87 -22.23 3.15
C LEU A 339 -14.34 -21.98 4.57
N GLU A 340 -13.43 -21.02 4.72
CA GLU A 340 -12.81 -20.73 6.00
C GLU A 340 -13.70 -19.85 6.90
N GLN A 341 -13.29 -19.70 8.16
CA GLN A 341 -14.02 -18.98 9.20
C GLN A 341 -14.57 -17.64 8.72
N GLY A 342 -15.88 -17.45 8.85
CA GLY A 342 -16.56 -16.19 8.59
C GLY A 342 -16.44 -15.67 7.16
N CYS A 343 -16.04 -16.49 6.20
CA CYS A 343 -15.75 -16.01 4.84
C CYS A 343 -16.97 -15.37 4.14
N LEU A 344 -18.19 -15.77 4.49
CA LEU A 344 -19.46 -15.22 3.99
C LEU A 344 -20.34 -14.67 5.14
N SER A 345 -19.72 -14.16 6.20
CA SER A 345 -20.42 -13.63 7.37
C SER A 345 -20.87 -12.18 7.20
N TYR A 346 -21.89 -11.77 7.95
CA TYR A 346 -22.41 -10.41 8.00
C TYR A 346 -22.88 -9.85 6.64
N MET A 347 -23.14 -10.71 5.67
CA MET A 347 -23.66 -10.31 4.36
C MET A 347 -25.17 -10.07 4.46
N THR A 348 -25.55 -8.89 4.95
CA THR A 348 -26.94 -8.57 5.30
C THR A 348 -27.90 -8.50 4.12
N SER A 349 -27.40 -8.39 2.89
CA SER A 349 -28.19 -8.42 1.65
C SER A 349 -28.28 -9.81 1.02
N LEU A 350 -27.50 -10.80 1.50
CA LEU A 350 -27.42 -12.13 0.90
C LEU A 350 -28.69 -12.93 1.14
N THR A 351 -29.45 -13.16 0.08
CA THR A 351 -30.69 -13.96 0.11
C THR A 351 -30.48 -15.38 -0.39
N THR A 352 -29.56 -15.56 -1.34
CA THR A 352 -29.30 -16.85 -1.98
C THR A 352 -27.81 -17.18 -1.96
N VAL A 353 -27.47 -18.39 -1.55
CA VAL A 353 -26.10 -18.93 -1.66
C VAL A 353 -26.11 -20.24 -2.40
N ASN A 354 -25.19 -20.36 -3.40
CA ASN A 354 -24.99 -21.60 -4.16
C ASN A 354 -23.64 -22.20 -3.77
N ILE A 355 -23.62 -23.46 -3.32
CA ILE A 355 -22.45 -24.16 -2.80
C ILE A 355 -22.28 -25.47 -3.61
N PRO A 356 -21.25 -25.59 -4.46
CA PRO A 356 -21.04 -26.80 -5.26
C PRO A 356 -20.61 -27.99 -4.40
N SER A 357 -20.81 -29.20 -4.88
CA SER A 357 -20.38 -30.44 -4.21
C SER A 357 -18.86 -30.58 -4.06
N SER A 358 -18.08 -29.75 -4.77
CA SER A 358 -16.64 -29.68 -4.56
C SER A 358 -16.24 -29.20 -3.16
N VAL A 359 -17.12 -28.47 -2.47
CA VAL A 359 -16.86 -28.01 -1.09
C VAL A 359 -16.94 -29.20 -0.13
N THR A 360 -15.81 -29.55 0.45
CA THR A 360 -15.67 -30.66 1.42
C THR A 360 -15.41 -30.18 2.84
N TYR A 361 -15.17 -28.87 3.02
CA TYR A 361 -14.97 -28.24 4.31
C TYR A 361 -15.62 -26.85 4.34
N ALA A 362 -16.47 -26.63 5.33
CA ALA A 362 -16.92 -25.29 5.72
C ALA A 362 -16.67 -25.13 7.22
N TYR A 363 -16.18 -23.94 7.61
CA TYR A 363 -15.90 -23.69 9.02
C TYR A 363 -17.18 -23.83 9.83
N TYR A 364 -17.23 -24.84 10.66
CA TYR A 364 -18.37 -25.21 11.48
C TYR A 364 -17.99 -25.14 12.95
N TYR A 365 -18.53 -24.18 13.68
CA TYR A 365 -18.41 -24.10 15.13
C TYR A 365 -19.67 -23.49 15.72
N PRO A 366 -20.75 -24.27 15.92
CA PRO A 366 -22.03 -23.79 16.43
C PRO A 366 -21.86 -23.04 17.75
N GLY A 367 -22.36 -21.81 17.81
CA GLY A 367 -22.20 -20.92 18.98
C GLY A 367 -20.95 -20.05 18.95
N SER A 368 -20.08 -20.16 17.93
CA SER A 368 -19.04 -19.15 17.71
C SER A 368 -19.64 -17.91 17.03
N ASN A 369 -19.01 -16.77 17.25
CA ASN A 369 -19.38 -15.52 16.56
C ASN A 369 -18.88 -15.45 15.11
N TYR A 370 -18.41 -16.56 14.51
CA TYR A 370 -17.70 -16.54 13.24
C TYR A 370 -17.87 -17.79 12.37
N ASP A 371 -19.06 -18.44 12.40
CA ASP A 371 -19.41 -19.46 11.43
C ASP A 371 -19.36 -18.90 10.00
N THR A 372 -19.27 -19.79 9.00
CA THR A 372 -19.17 -19.40 7.57
C THR A 372 -20.20 -18.33 7.19
N PHE A 373 -21.46 -18.43 7.67
CA PHE A 373 -22.59 -17.52 7.34
C PHE A 373 -23.06 -16.68 8.53
N GLN A 374 -22.27 -16.54 9.59
CA GLN A 374 -22.66 -15.82 10.80
C GLN A 374 -23.27 -14.45 10.47
N ARG A 375 -24.48 -14.17 11.01
CA ARG A 375 -25.24 -12.93 10.81
C ARG A 375 -25.55 -12.53 9.35
N SER A 376 -25.48 -13.46 8.40
CA SER A 376 -26.04 -13.27 7.06
C SER A 376 -27.53 -13.65 7.09
N ASN A 377 -28.30 -12.83 7.83
CA ASN A 377 -29.66 -13.19 8.28
C ASN A 377 -30.74 -13.07 7.20
N ALA A 378 -30.43 -12.51 6.03
CA ALA A 378 -31.35 -12.41 4.90
C ALA A 378 -31.44 -13.71 4.06
N ILE A 379 -30.60 -14.71 4.35
CA ILE A 379 -30.59 -15.98 3.58
C ILE A 379 -31.93 -16.69 3.73
N THR A 380 -32.60 -16.89 2.59
CA THR A 380 -33.84 -17.68 2.43
C THR A 380 -33.58 -18.97 1.66
N THR A 381 -32.59 -18.97 0.78
CA THR A 381 -32.32 -20.06 -0.17
C THR A 381 -30.86 -20.47 -0.10
N VAL A 382 -30.63 -21.75 0.07
CA VAL A 382 -29.31 -22.40 0.05
C VAL A 382 -29.39 -23.54 -0.95
N ASN A 383 -28.65 -23.42 -2.04
CA ASN A 383 -28.55 -24.46 -3.06
C ASN A 383 -27.21 -25.18 -2.88
N ILE A 384 -27.22 -26.44 -2.47
CA ILE A 384 -26.03 -27.28 -2.41
C ILE A 384 -25.98 -28.21 -3.62
N GLY A 385 -24.76 -28.63 -4.02
CA GLY A 385 -24.58 -29.61 -5.09
C GLY A 385 -25.02 -31.02 -4.63
N GLU A 386 -25.24 -31.91 -5.59
CA GLU A 386 -25.56 -33.31 -5.30
C GLU A 386 -24.41 -34.02 -4.56
N ASP A 387 -24.74 -34.95 -3.69
CA ASP A 387 -23.77 -35.75 -2.90
C ASP A 387 -22.85 -34.87 -2.02
N PHE A 388 -23.43 -33.85 -1.38
CA PHE A 388 -22.72 -32.85 -0.60
C PHE A 388 -22.21 -33.40 0.73
N THR A 389 -20.91 -33.21 1.04
CA THR A 389 -20.23 -33.84 2.17
C THR A 389 -19.86 -32.91 3.32
N ALA A 390 -19.81 -31.60 3.12
CA ALA A 390 -19.35 -30.68 4.15
C ALA A 390 -20.41 -30.42 5.21
N GLU A 391 -19.98 -30.30 6.47
CA GLU A 391 -20.82 -29.79 7.56
C GLU A 391 -21.13 -28.31 7.36
N LEU A 392 -22.37 -27.88 7.59
CA LEU A 392 -22.81 -26.49 7.46
C LEU A 392 -23.51 -26.01 8.73
N SER A 393 -23.33 -24.71 9.04
CA SER A 393 -24.04 -24.07 10.14
C SER A 393 -24.85 -22.87 9.64
N PHE A 394 -26.15 -22.95 9.88
CA PHE A 394 -27.13 -21.88 9.63
C PHE A 394 -27.75 -21.41 10.96
N ALA A 395 -26.94 -21.34 12.00
CA ALA A 395 -27.36 -21.07 13.38
C ALA A 395 -28.05 -19.71 13.56
N THR A 396 -27.77 -18.73 12.73
CA THR A 396 -28.35 -17.38 12.81
C THR A 396 -29.38 -17.06 11.70
N GLN A 397 -29.54 -17.95 10.72
CA GLN A 397 -30.42 -17.76 9.56
C GLN A 397 -31.84 -18.19 9.90
N THR A 398 -32.73 -17.25 10.20
CA THR A 398 -34.13 -17.51 10.60
C THR A 398 -35.12 -17.62 9.44
N LEU A 399 -34.68 -17.24 8.22
CA LEU A 399 -35.54 -17.13 7.04
C LEU A 399 -35.42 -18.28 6.05
N ILE A 400 -34.57 -19.28 6.32
CA ILE A 400 -34.45 -20.46 5.47
C ILE A 400 -35.78 -21.20 5.46
N THR A 401 -36.33 -21.45 4.25
CA THR A 401 -37.64 -22.07 4.09
C THR A 401 -37.55 -23.59 4.32
N GLN A 402 -38.67 -24.21 4.69
CA GLN A 402 -38.72 -25.68 4.89
C GLN A 402 -38.52 -26.45 3.57
N GLU A 403 -38.91 -25.84 2.46
CA GLU A 403 -38.65 -26.36 1.12
C GLU A 403 -37.13 -26.41 0.83
N CYS A 404 -36.42 -25.34 1.20
CA CYS A 404 -34.94 -25.30 1.12
C CYS A 404 -34.31 -26.36 2.04
N VAL A 405 -34.80 -26.54 3.25
CA VAL A 405 -34.30 -27.60 4.18
C VAL A 405 -34.49 -28.98 3.59
N ALA A 406 -35.64 -29.26 2.98
CA ALA A 406 -35.92 -30.53 2.33
C ALA A 406 -35.00 -30.77 1.09
N ASP A 407 -34.74 -29.74 0.29
CA ASP A 407 -33.80 -29.82 -0.83
C ASP A 407 -32.38 -30.12 -0.32
N ILE A 408 -31.90 -29.43 0.73
CA ILE A 408 -30.62 -29.74 1.38
C ILE A 408 -30.57 -31.20 1.81
N ALA A 409 -31.58 -31.70 2.56
CA ALA A 409 -31.62 -33.06 3.05
C ALA A 409 -31.49 -34.10 1.91
N SER A 410 -32.16 -33.83 0.79
CA SER A 410 -32.15 -34.73 -0.38
C SER A 410 -30.75 -34.85 -1.01
N LYS A 411 -29.97 -33.79 -1.01
CA LYS A 411 -28.66 -33.67 -1.68
C LYS A 411 -27.46 -34.02 -0.84
N LEU A 412 -27.63 -34.21 0.50
CA LEU A 412 -26.54 -34.61 1.37
C LEU A 412 -26.05 -36.04 1.02
N HIS A 413 -24.73 -36.25 1.16
CA HIS A 413 -24.10 -37.54 1.02
C HIS A 413 -24.71 -38.58 2.00
N ASP A 414 -24.83 -39.81 1.55
CA ASP A 414 -25.32 -40.91 2.40
C ASP A 414 -24.15 -41.55 3.15
N TYR A 415 -24.07 -41.28 4.44
CA TYR A 415 -23.08 -41.82 5.37
C TYR A 415 -23.59 -43.05 6.14
N THR A 416 -24.60 -43.73 5.65
CA THR A 416 -25.12 -44.95 6.32
C THR A 416 -23.99 -45.95 6.56
N GLY A 417 -23.77 -46.30 7.84
CA GLY A 417 -22.70 -47.19 8.25
C GLY A 417 -21.38 -46.51 8.63
N ASP A 418 -21.22 -45.22 8.42
CA ASP A 418 -20.08 -44.45 8.98
C ASP A 418 -20.28 -44.30 10.51
N THR A 419 -19.17 -44.42 11.24
CA THR A 419 -19.14 -44.21 12.70
C THR A 419 -18.86 -42.78 13.10
N ASN A 420 -18.46 -41.92 12.15
CA ASN A 420 -18.24 -40.52 12.40
C ASN A 420 -19.56 -39.74 12.48
N ALA A 421 -19.58 -38.69 13.28
CA ALA A 421 -20.73 -37.79 13.34
C ALA A 421 -20.61 -36.73 12.21
N HIS A 422 -21.63 -36.70 11.35
CA HIS A 422 -21.80 -35.65 10.33
C HIS A 422 -22.91 -34.71 10.80
N ARG A 423 -22.69 -33.41 10.71
CA ARG A 423 -23.56 -32.42 11.35
C ARG A 423 -23.99 -31.30 10.40
N ILE A 424 -25.25 -30.91 10.56
CA ILE A 424 -25.78 -29.66 10.02
C ILE A 424 -26.52 -28.93 11.12
N CYS A 425 -26.36 -27.61 11.23
CA CYS A 425 -27.01 -26.81 12.27
C CYS A 425 -27.97 -25.81 11.66
N PHE A 426 -29.20 -25.75 12.19
CA PHE A 426 -30.19 -24.72 11.84
C PHE A 426 -30.51 -23.83 13.03
N ASN A 427 -30.93 -22.60 12.75
CA ASN A 427 -31.55 -21.73 13.77
C ASN A 427 -32.73 -22.45 14.44
N ALA A 428 -32.94 -22.16 15.72
CA ALA A 428 -33.99 -22.81 16.49
C ALA A 428 -35.37 -22.77 15.81
N ALA A 429 -35.78 -21.61 15.26
CA ALA A 429 -37.10 -21.48 14.61
C ALA A 429 -37.20 -22.31 13.32
N VAL A 430 -36.13 -22.42 12.56
CA VAL A 430 -36.06 -23.28 11.36
C VAL A 430 -36.09 -24.75 11.76
N TYR A 431 -35.27 -25.13 12.74
CA TYR A 431 -35.19 -26.53 13.25
C TYR A 431 -36.54 -27.02 13.77
N ASP A 432 -37.22 -26.23 14.63
CA ASP A 432 -38.47 -26.64 15.27
C ASP A 432 -39.63 -26.78 14.27
N ALA A 433 -39.47 -26.25 13.05
CA ALA A 433 -40.46 -26.36 11.98
C ALA A 433 -40.13 -27.46 10.95
N ILE A 434 -39.02 -28.21 11.08
CA ILE A 434 -38.64 -29.27 10.13
C ILE A 434 -39.69 -30.42 10.21
N PRO A 435 -40.34 -30.78 9.10
CA PRO A 435 -41.27 -31.91 9.07
C PRO A 435 -40.59 -33.23 9.43
N GLU A 436 -41.34 -34.15 10.05
CA GLU A 436 -40.82 -35.46 10.49
C GLU A 436 -40.25 -36.31 9.33
N ASP A 437 -40.85 -36.27 8.17
CA ASP A 437 -40.40 -36.96 6.97
C ASP A 437 -39.10 -36.40 6.43
N VAL A 438 -38.90 -35.07 6.47
CA VAL A 438 -37.64 -34.42 6.12
C VAL A 438 -36.54 -34.74 7.14
N MET A 439 -36.87 -34.73 8.44
CA MET A 439 -35.93 -35.12 9.50
C MET A 439 -35.48 -36.57 9.32
N ALA A 440 -36.39 -37.46 8.90
CA ALA A 440 -36.09 -38.86 8.61
C ALA A 440 -35.09 -39.03 7.45
N VAL A 441 -35.07 -38.12 6.45
CA VAL A 441 -34.05 -38.11 5.38
C VAL A 441 -32.66 -37.81 5.93
N PHE A 442 -32.51 -36.82 6.80
CA PHE A 442 -31.24 -36.50 7.45
C PHE A 442 -30.72 -37.71 8.25
N THR A 443 -31.55 -38.25 9.14
CA THR A 443 -31.17 -39.35 10.02
C THR A 443 -30.92 -40.63 9.24
N GLY A 444 -31.71 -40.92 8.18
CA GLY A 444 -31.51 -42.05 7.29
C GLY A 444 -30.17 -42.05 6.57
N LYS A 445 -29.62 -40.86 6.29
CA LYS A 445 -28.29 -40.67 5.71
C LYS A 445 -27.17 -40.50 6.75
N ASN A 446 -27.43 -40.77 8.01
CA ASN A 446 -26.50 -40.64 9.14
C ASN A 446 -26.03 -39.19 9.41
N TRP A 447 -26.90 -38.22 9.19
CA TRP A 447 -26.66 -36.80 9.56
C TRP A 447 -27.36 -36.47 10.89
N THR A 448 -26.62 -35.78 11.76
CA THR A 448 -27.17 -35.18 12.98
C THR A 448 -27.58 -33.74 12.69
N VAL A 449 -28.87 -33.44 12.82
CA VAL A 449 -29.38 -32.07 12.72
C VAL A 449 -29.29 -31.40 14.08
N ALA A 450 -28.48 -30.36 14.19
CA ALA A 450 -28.30 -29.63 15.44
C ALA A 450 -29.22 -28.39 15.48
N ARG A 451 -29.85 -28.18 16.65
CA ARG A 451 -30.63 -26.98 16.96
C ARG A 451 -29.73 -25.94 17.57
N SER A 452 -29.64 -24.77 16.95
CA SER A 452 -28.88 -23.66 17.51
C SER A 452 -29.46 -23.17 18.83
N THR A 453 -28.59 -22.86 19.78
CA THR A 453 -28.94 -22.18 21.05
C THR A 453 -28.70 -20.66 20.95
N SER A 454 -28.18 -20.17 19.81
CA SER A 454 -27.93 -18.73 19.59
C SER A 454 -29.26 -18.00 19.37
N THR A 455 -29.47 -16.95 20.13
CA THR A 455 -30.60 -16.00 19.99
C THR A 455 -30.22 -14.85 19.08
#